data_793f780c9b5487dde46cf7193c96651b
#
_entry.id   793f780c9b5487dde46cf7193c96651b
#
_cell.length_a   1.000
_cell.length_b   1.000
_cell.length_c   1.000
_cell.angle_alpha   90.00
_cell.angle_beta   90.00
_cell.angle_gamma   90.00
#
_symmetry.space_group_name_H-M   'P 1'
#
loop_
_entity.id
_entity.type
_entity.pdbx_description
1 polymer ?
#
loop_
_entity_poly.entity_id
_entity_poly.type
_entity_poly.pdbx_seq_one_letter_code
_entity_poly.pdbx_strand_id
1 'polypeptide(L)'
;MKKLSLILFVSVFTVTTWAQKPAATFGVKAGLSNAGLRGDAIGNLNDLIDFADGMITTNNRTGFFAGTYATVQLGGGISLEPGLYYTQKGYELKGELTLKGLEFLGANAKAQLQQQYIDFPLLLKADLGGGLQVFAGPQVSYLAKSDLKTTAGLLGINLLNKTMDATDQFNRWDMGVTGGIGYQFKNGVNLSAVYDYGLSKVDANKNVNGYNTAFKVGIGFRF
;
A
#
# COMPACT_ATOMS: atom_id res chain seq x y z
N MET A 1 8.56 -19.45 -23.48
CA MET A 1 8.96 -18.75 -22.24
C MET A 1 7.90 -18.81 -21.14
N LYS A 2 6.58 -18.77 -21.43
CA LYS A 2 5.51 -18.87 -20.39
C LYS A 2 5.47 -20.19 -19.61
N LYS A 3 5.94 -21.30 -20.21
CA LYS A 3 5.95 -22.62 -19.54
C LYS A 3 7.13 -22.80 -18.56
N LEU A 4 8.22 -22.09 -18.77
CA LEU A 4 9.40 -22.15 -17.89
C LEU A 4 9.14 -21.43 -16.55
N SER A 5 8.39 -20.32 -16.58
CA SER A 5 8.02 -19.55 -15.37
C SER A 5 7.09 -20.32 -14.45
N LEU A 6 6.19 -21.15 -15.03
CA LEU A 6 5.30 -21.99 -14.24
C LEU A 6 6.04 -23.14 -13.54
N ILE A 7 7.05 -23.71 -14.21
CA ILE A 7 7.87 -24.80 -13.64
C ILE A 7 8.73 -24.27 -12.49
N LEU A 8 9.26 -23.05 -12.59
CA LEU A 8 10.04 -22.43 -11.51
C LEU A 8 9.16 -22.14 -10.29
N PHE A 9 7.89 -21.75 -10.48
CA PHE A 9 6.95 -21.49 -9.38
C PHE A 9 6.55 -22.80 -8.67
N VAL A 10 6.36 -23.88 -9.40
CA VAL A 10 6.03 -25.22 -8.84
C VAL A 10 7.25 -25.84 -8.14
N SER A 11 8.46 -25.64 -8.65
CA SER A 11 9.68 -26.20 -8.03
C SER A 11 10.04 -25.58 -6.68
N VAL A 12 9.65 -24.32 -6.42
CA VAL A 12 9.83 -23.69 -5.10
C VAL A 12 8.93 -24.33 -4.04
N PHE A 13 7.78 -24.89 -4.43
CA PHE A 13 6.87 -25.58 -3.48
C PHE A 13 7.29 -27.02 -3.16
N THR A 14 8.15 -27.67 -3.97
CA THR A 14 8.51 -29.08 -3.80
C THR A 14 9.77 -29.32 -2.97
N VAL A 15 10.56 -28.28 -2.65
CA VAL A 15 11.81 -28.42 -1.87
C VAL A 15 11.56 -28.63 -0.36
N THR A 16 10.32 -28.50 0.11
CA THR A 16 9.98 -28.53 1.54
C THR A 16 9.78 -29.94 2.13
N THR A 17 9.97 -31.03 1.37
CA THR A 17 9.62 -32.38 1.85
C THR A 17 10.73 -33.13 2.58
N TRP A 18 11.94 -32.56 2.72
CA TRP A 18 13.08 -33.31 3.26
C TRP A 18 13.74 -32.74 4.53
N ALA A 19 13.26 -31.63 5.07
CA ALA A 19 13.64 -31.15 6.39
C ALA A 19 12.49 -31.42 7.38
N GLN A 20 12.80 -31.84 8.58
CA GLN A 20 11.89 -32.00 9.71
C GLN A 20 10.85 -30.88 9.70
N LYS A 21 9.56 -31.22 9.52
CA LYS A 21 8.41 -30.36 9.25
C LYS A 21 8.57 -28.99 9.91
N PRO A 22 8.94 -27.92 9.18
CA PRO A 22 8.74 -26.58 9.72
C PRO A 22 7.22 -26.46 9.95
N ALA A 23 6.84 -26.30 11.21
CA ALA A 23 5.42 -26.11 11.54
C ALA A 23 4.95 -24.82 10.88
N ALA A 24 4.36 -24.96 9.70
CA ALA A 24 3.74 -23.83 9.01
C ALA A 24 2.41 -23.55 9.71
N THR A 25 2.21 -22.32 10.12
CA THR A 25 0.92 -21.82 10.62
C THR A 25 0.37 -20.81 9.63
N PHE A 26 -0.95 -20.73 9.54
CA PHE A 26 -1.64 -19.81 8.66
C PHE A 26 -2.32 -18.71 9.48
N GLY A 27 -2.63 -17.63 8.82
CA GLY A 27 -3.36 -16.56 9.46
C GLY A 27 -4.03 -15.63 8.47
N VAL A 28 -4.90 -14.81 9.01
CA VAL A 28 -5.56 -13.70 8.30
C VAL A 28 -5.19 -12.40 8.98
N LYS A 29 -5.16 -11.31 8.22
CA LYS A 29 -4.87 -9.98 8.76
C LYS A 29 -5.65 -8.94 7.98
N ALA A 30 -6.16 -7.94 8.70
CA ALA A 30 -6.82 -6.79 8.11
C ALA A 30 -6.49 -5.53 8.92
N GLY A 31 -6.65 -4.36 8.30
CA GLY A 31 -6.37 -3.10 8.96
C GLY A 31 -6.52 -1.89 8.07
N LEU A 32 -6.03 -0.77 8.56
CA LEU A 32 -6.03 0.50 7.86
C LEU A 32 -4.69 0.74 7.17
N SER A 33 -4.74 1.36 6.02
CA SER A 33 -3.59 1.79 5.22
C SER A 33 -3.69 3.30 5.02
N ASN A 34 -2.63 4.03 5.35
CA ASN A 34 -2.46 5.43 5.02
C ASN A 34 -1.35 5.53 3.98
N ALA A 35 -1.74 5.71 2.72
CA ALA A 35 -0.85 5.64 1.57
C ALA A 35 -0.69 7.01 0.91
N GLY A 36 0.50 7.24 0.38
CA GLY A 36 0.86 8.44 -0.35
C GLY A 36 1.95 8.18 -1.38
N LEU A 37 2.40 9.24 -2.00
CA LEU A 37 3.53 9.24 -2.93
C LEU A 37 4.72 9.96 -2.31
N ARG A 38 5.92 9.61 -2.76
CA ARG A 38 7.17 10.34 -2.53
C ARG A 38 7.95 10.51 -3.83
N GLY A 39 8.88 11.46 -3.86
CA GLY A 39 9.73 11.75 -5.03
C GLY A 39 9.40 13.08 -5.69
N ASP A 40 10.03 13.35 -6.84
CA ASP A 40 9.93 14.62 -7.56
C ASP A 40 8.50 14.97 -8.02
N ALA A 41 7.65 13.94 -8.18
CA ALA A 41 6.23 14.14 -8.43
C ALA A 41 5.55 14.99 -7.35
N ILE A 42 5.97 14.85 -6.09
CA ILE A 42 5.49 15.66 -4.97
C ILE A 42 6.20 17.02 -4.95
N GLY A 43 7.50 17.07 -5.27
CA GLY A 43 8.26 18.32 -5.37
C GLY A 43 7.64 19.27 -6.40
N ASN A 44 7.50 18.83 -7.65
CA ASN A 44 6.87 19.61 -8.71
C ASN A 44 5.42 20.01 -8.41
N LEU A 45 4.70 19.16 -7.67
CA LEU A 45 3.35 19.46 -7.23
C LEU A 45 3.34 20.51 -6.11
N ASN A 46 4.29 20.43 -5.15
CA ASN A 46 4.46 21.46 -4.13
C ASN A 46 4.86 22.81 -4.71
N ASP A 47 5.71 22.83 -5.73
CA ASP A 47 6.06 24.05 -6.46
C ASP A 47 4.83 24.70 -7.15
N LEU A 48 3.92 23.86 -7.68
CA LEU A 48 2.62 24.32 -8.20
C LEU A 48 1.68 24.80 -7.09
N ILE A 49 1.73 24.17 -5.94
CA ILE A 49 0.96 24.53 -4.74
C ILE A 49 1.44 25.89 -4.20
N ASP A 50 2.75 26.07 -4.12
CA ASP A 50 3.37 27.34 -3.68
C ASP A 50 3.05 28.48 -4.67
N PHE A 51 3.06 28.18 -5.98
CA PHE A 51 2.63 29.13 -7.02
C PHE A 51 1.13 29.48 -6.91
N ALA A 52 0.29 28.54 -6.46
CA ALA A 52 -1.14 28.72 -6.26
C ALA A 52 -1.51 29.31 -4.88
N ASP A 53 -0.55 29.92 -4.16
CA ASP A 53 -0.73 30.55 -2.84
C ASP A 53 -1.38 29.62 -1.79
N GLY A 54 -1.02 28.36 -1.81
CA GLY A 54 -1.54 27.36 -0.85
C GLY A 54 -2.98 26.91 -1.12
N MET A 55 -3.55 27.23 -2.26
CA MET A 55 -4.92 26.83 -2.66
C MET A 55 -5.05 25.34 -2.94
N ILE A 56 -3.96 24.61 -3.07
CA ILE A 56 -3.95 23.17 -3.34
C ILE A 56 -3.17 22.46 -2.21
N THR A 57 -3.72 21.40 -1.67
CA THR A 57 -3.08 20.57 -0.63
C THR A 57 -3.03 19.11 -1.08
N THR A 58 -1.87 18.47 -0.90
CA THR A 58 -1.70 17.05 -1.14
C THR A 58 -1.82 16.28 0.16
N ASN A 59 -2.68 15.29 0.20
CA ASN A 59 -2.90 14.45 1.36
C ASN A 59 -2.73 12.97 1.04
N ASN A 60 -2.23 12.23 2.01
CA ASN A 60 -2.26 10.77 1.96
C ASN A 60 -3.71 10.28 1.97
N ARG A 61 -3.94 9.19 1.26
CA ARG A 61 -5.25 8.55 1.25
C ARG A 61 -5.32 7.44 2.29
N THR A 62 -6.33 7.49 3.14
CA THR A 62 -6.65 6.37 4.03
C THR A 62 -7.52 5.36 3.28
N GLY A 63 -7.12 4.11 3.34
CA GLY A 63 -7.79 2.94 2.82
C GLY A 63 -7.74 1.80 3.81
N PHE A 64 -8.01 0.58 3.34
CA PHE A 64 -7.87 -0.63 4.13
C PHE A 64 -7.01 -1.66 3.40
N PHE A 65 -6.52 -2.65 4.15
CA PHE A 65 -5.94 -3.86 3.61
C PHE A 65 -6.54 -5.08 4.31
N ALA A 66 -6.59 -6.20 3.58
CA ALA A 66 -7.00 -7.48 4.13
C ALA A 66 -6.35 -8.60 3.33
N GLY A 67 -6.01 -9.71 4.01
CA GLY A 67 -5.39 -10.84 3.32
C GLY A 67 -5.02 -11.98 4.24
N THR A 68 -4.20 -12.87 3.70
CA THR A 68 -3.74 -14.09 4.35
C THR A 68 -2.22 -14.15 4.37
N TYR A 69 -1.69 -14.90 5.30
CA TYR A 69 -0.26 -15.17 5.39
C TYR A 69 0.00 -16.58 5.90
N ALA A 70 1.19 -17.10 5.59
CA ALA A 70 1.70 -18.31 6.21
C ALA A 70 2.98 -17.97 6.98
N THR A 71 3.19 -18.55 8.15
CA THR A 71 4.43 -18.41 8.92
C THR A 71 5.14 -19.74 8.96
N VAL A 72 6.36 -19.80 8.42
CA VAL A 72 7.22 -20.96 8.41
C VAL A 72 8.35 -20.73 9.40
N GLN A 73 8.43 -21.53 10.47
CA GLN A 73 9.47 -21.40 11.47
C GLN A 73 10.80 -21.95 10.93
N LEU A 74 11.85 -21.11 10.97
CA LEU A 74 13.21 -21.48 10.54
C LEU A 74 14.10 -21.90 11.73
N GLY A 75 13.62 -21.68 12.98
CA GLY A 75 14.36 -21.94 14.21
C GLY A 75 14.98 -20.67 14.80
N GLY A 76 15.41 -20.76 16.07
CA GLY A 76 16.07 -19.63 16.76
C GLY A 76 15.22 -18.37 16.91
N GLY A 77 13.90 -18.45 16.92
CA GLY A 77 13.03 -17.29 16.95
C GLY A 77 12.87 -16.59 15.59
N ILE A 78 13.41 -17.17 14.51
CA ILE A 78 13.31 -16.63 13.14
C ILE A 78 12.24 -17.39 12.36
N SER A 79 11.46 -16.68 11.57
CA SER A 79 10.45 -17.26 10.68
C SER A 79 10.37 -16.49 9.35
N LEU A 80 9.90 -17.19 8.32
CA LEU A 80 9.57 -16.62 7.02
C LEU A 80 8.05 -16.50 6.91
N GLU A 81 7.59 -15.32 6.48
CA GLU A 81 6.14 -15.06 6.35
C GLU A 81 5.81 -14.53 4.94
N PRO A 82 5.51 -15.43 3.98
CA PRO A 82 4.86 -15.04 2.74
C PRO A 82 3.41 -14.62 3.00
N GLY A 83 2.97 -13.57 2.32
CA GLY A 83 1.62 -13.04 2.44
C GLY A 83 0.97 -12.73 1.10
N LEU A 84 -0.35 -12.62 1.12
CA LEU A 84 -1.18 -12.19 0.00
C LEU A 84 -2.23 -11.24 0.54
N TYR A 85 -2.19 -9.97 0.12
CA TYR A 85 -3.07 -8.94 0.64
C TYR A 85 -3.70 -8.13 -0.48
N TYR A 86 -4.97 -7.83 -0.35
CA TYR A 86 -5.60 -6.73 -1.05
C TYR A 86 -5.33 -5.46 -0.27
N THR A 87 -4.86 -4.40 -0.94
CA THR A 87 -4.52 -3.12 -0.30
C THR A 87 -5.04 -1.94 -1.12
N GLN A 88 -5.74 -1.05 -0.49
CA GLN A 88 -6.09 0.24 -1.07
C GLN A 88 -4.99 1.24 -0.79
N LYS A 89 -4.44 1.84 -1.86
CA LYS A 89 -3.43 2.89 -1.84
C LYS A 89 -3.96 4.13 -2.59
N GLY A 90 -3.17 5.17 -2.68
CA GLY A 90 -3.47 6.35 -3.46
C GLY A 90 -3.15 7.65 -2.73
N TYR A 91 -3.57 8.75 -3.31
CA TYR A 91 -3.40 10.09 -2.76
C TYR A 91 -4.58 10.98 -3.12
N GLU A 92 -4.68 12.10 -2.43
CA GLU A 92 -5.76 13.06 -2.59
C GLU A 92 -5.20 14.46 -2.79
N LEU A 93 -5.69 15.15 -3.82
CA LEU A 93 -5.45 16.55 -4.06
C LEU A 93 -6.73 17.32 -3.72
N LYS A 94 -6.62 18.28 -2.84
CA LYS A 94 -7.70 19.21 -2.51
C LYS A 94 -7.30 20.59 -3.00
N GLY A 95 -8.17 21.23 -3.76
CA GLY A 95 -8.07 22.63 -4.13
C GLY A 95 -9.25 23.40 -3.55
N GLU A 96 -8.97 24.48 -2.84
CA GLU A 96 -9.96 25.47 -2.42
C GLU A 96 -9.77 26.71 -3.28
N LEU A 97 -10.77 27.00 -4.12
CA LEU A 97 -10.75 28.18 -4.96
C LEU A 97 -11.38 29.34 -4.18
N THR A 98 -10.53 30.12 -3.50
CA THR A 98 -10.95 31.36 -2.86
C THR A 98 -10.85 32.51 -3.86
N LEU A 99 -11.95 32.80 -4.55
CA LEU A 99 -12.01 33.98 -5.42
C LEU A 99 -12.17 35.22 -4.54
N LYS A 100 -11.18 36.13 -4.57
CA LYS A 100 -11.24 37.42 -3.86
C LYS A 100 -12.58 38.13 -4.14
N GLY A 101 -13.35 38.41 -3.10
CA GLY A 101 -14.67 39.02 -3.18
C GLY A 101 -15.85 38.06 -3.33
N LEU A 102 -15.59 36.74 -3.46
CA LEU A 102 -16.61 35.68 -3.56
C LEU A 102 -16.33 34.53 -2.56
N GLU A 103 -15.65 34.85 -1.46
CA GLU A 103 -15.26 33.90 -0.41
C GLU A 103 -16.46 33.15 0.19
N PHE A 104 -17.64 33.79 0.19
CA PHE A 104 -18.88 33.18 0.64
C PHE A 104 -19.39 32.04 -0.26
N LEU A 105 -18.88 31.92 -1.49
CA LEU A 105 -19.32 30.87 -2.42
C LEU A 105 -18.67 29.52 -2.13
N GLY A 106 -17.56 29.47 -1.37
CA GLY A 106 -16.96 28.23 -0.90
C GLY A 106 -16.72 27.20 -2.03
N ALA A 107 -16.11 27.64 -3.14
CA ALA A 107 -15.82 26.75 -4.25
C ALA A 107 -14.71 25.78 -3.85
N ASN A 108 -14.95 24.48 -3.95
CA ASN A 108 -13.97 23.45 -3.68
C ASN A 108 -13.84 22.49 -4.86
N ALA A 109 -12.62 22.03 -5.09
CA ALA A 109 -12.32 20.97 -6.06
C ALA A 109 -11.44 19.92 -5.39
N LYS A 110 -11.77 18.65 -5.60
CA LYS A 110 -11.04 17.52 -5.05
C LYS A 110 -10.78 16.51 -6.15
N ALA A 111 -9.52 16.14 -6.32
CA ALA A 111 -9.13 15.02 -7.15
C ALA A 111 -8.53 13.92 -6.27
N GLN A 112 -9.05 12.72 -6.35
CA GLN A 112 -8.65 11.59 -5.52
C GLN A 112 -8.24 10.44 -6.42
N LEU A 113 -6.99 10.01 -6.33
CA LEU A 113 -6.52 8.78 -6.94
C LEU A 113 -6.78 7.62 -5.98
N GLN A 114 -7.53 6.64 -6.45
CA GLN A 114 -7.87 5.43 -5.72
C GLN A 114 -7.27 4.23 -6.43
N GLN A 115 -6.28 3.61 -5.81
CA GLN A 115 -5.57 2.47 -6.37
C GLN A 115 -5.82 1.22 -5.54
N GLN A 116 -6.03 0.10 -6.22
CA GLN A 116 -6.28 -1.22 -5.64
C GLN A 116 -5.14 -2.13 -6.04
N TYR A 117 -4.41 -2.62 -5.06
CA TYR A 117 -3.25 -3.49 -5.25
C TYR A 117 -3.49 -4.87 -4.66
N ILE A 118 -2.84 -5.84 -5.28
CA ILE A 118 -2.60 -7.17 -4.68
C ILE A 118 -1.13 -7.18 -4.29
N ASP A 119 -0.86 -7.19 -2.99
CA ASP A 119 0.49 -7.16 -2.42
C ASP A 119 0.95 -8.58 -2.07
N PHE A 120 2.20 -8.90 -2.43
CA PHE A 120 2.89 -10.16 -2.15
C PHE A 120 4.17 -9.88 -1.35
N PRO A 121 4.08 -9.62 -0.04
CA PRO A 121 5.26 -9.51 0.80
C PRO A 121 5.87 -10.89 1.11
N LEU A 122 7.19 -10.93 1.25
CA LEU A 122 7.93 -12.06 1.79
C LEU A 122 8.78 -11.55 2.96
N LEU A 123 8.27 -11.72 4.18
CA LEU A 123 8.87 -11.15 5.38
C LEU A 123 9.78 -12.15 6.09
N LEU A 124 10.96 -11.71 6.46
CA LEU A 124 11.76 -12.35 7.50
C LEU A 124 11.35 -11.73 8.84
N LYS A 125 10.93 -12.56 9.80
CA LYS A 125 10.47 -12.13 11.11
C LYS A 125 11.41 -12.67 12.18
N ALA A 126 11.71 -11.83 13.18
CA ALA A 126 12.42 -12.20 14.39
C ALA A 126 11.52 -11.99 15.60
N ASP A 127 11.38 -13.03 16.43
CA ASP A 127 10.71 -12.98 17.71
C ASP A 127 11.71 -12.50 18.77
N LEU A 128 11.45 -11.35 19.37
CA LEU A 128 12.31 -10.72 20.39
C LEU A 128 11.95 -11.17 21.82
N GLY A 129 11.02 -12.09 21.94
CA GLY A 129 10.50 -12.59 23.23
C GLY A 129 9.26 -11.82 23.69
N GLY A 130 8.50 -12.47 24.57
CA GLY A 130 7.26 -11.89 25.12
C GLY A 130 6.14 -11.65 24.09
N GLY A 131 6.29 -12.11 22.84
CA GLY A 131 5.36 -11.89 21.73
C GLY A 131 5.72 -10.70 20.85
N LEU A 132 6.74 -9.91 21.20
CA LEU A 132 7.21 -8.80 20.38
C LEU A 132 7.97 -9.34 19.16
N GLN A 133 7.66 -8.82 17.98
CA GLN A 133 8.24 -9.24 16.71
C GLN A 133 8.70 -8.02 15.90
N VAL A 134 9.80 -8.18 15.20
CA VAL A 134 10.22 -7.26 14.14
C VAL A 134 10.30 -8.03 12.83
N PHE A 135 10.02 -7.36 11.73
CA PHE A 135 10.04 -8.02 10.44
C PHE A 135 10.36 -7.04 9.32
N ALA A 136 10.99 -7.56 8.28
CA ALA A 136 11.23 -6.83 7.04
C ALA A 136 11.37 -7.80 5.88
N GLY A 137 11.16 -7.30 4.66
CA GLY A 137 11.37 -8.09 3.46
C GLY A 137 10.96 -7.38 2.17
N PRO A 138 11.23 -8.00 1.03
CA PRO A 138 10.76 -7.51 -0.25
C PRO A 138 9.24 -7.66 -0.37
N GLN A 139 8.65 -6.76 -1.14
CA GLN A 139 7.25 -6.79 -1.53
C GLN A 139 7.11 -6.55 -3.02
N VAL A 140 6.32 -7.38 -3.68
CA VAL A 140 5.86 -7.15 -5.04
C VAL A 140 4.36 -6.88 -4.98
N SER A 141 3.91 -5.84 -5.68
CA SER A 141 2.51 -5.43 -5.70
C SER A 141 2.03 -5.36 -7.15
N TYR A 142 0.84 -5.86 -7.41
CA TYR A 142 0.17 -5.78 -8.70
C TYR A 142 -0.99 -4.81 -8.63
N LEU A 143 -0.97 -3.77 -9.46
CA LEU A 143 -2.06 -2.81 -9.60
C LEU A 143 -3.23 -3.46 -10.34
N ALA A 144 -4.28 -3.79 -9.63
CA ALA A 144 -5.49 -4.36 -10.18
C ALA A 144 -6.36 -3.29 -10.84
N LYS A 145 -6.50 -2.13 -10.18
CA LYS A 145 -7.32 -1.01 -10.67
C LYS A 145 -6.83 0.33 -10.13
N SER A 146 -6.97 1.38 -10.94
CA SER A 146 -6.71 2.77 -10.54
C SER A 146 -7.83 3.67 -11.07
N ASP A 147 -8.55 4.32 -10.17
CA ASP A 147 -9.63 5.24 -10.48
C ASP A 147 -9.24 6.66 -10.07
N LEU A 148 -9.41 7.62 -10.98
CA LEU A 148 -9.33 9.06 -10.68
C LEU A 148 -10.73 9.58 -10.46
N LYS A 149 -11.05 9.94 -9.23
CA LYS A 149 -12.31 10.55 -8.83
C LYS A 149 -12.14 12.05 -8.68
N THR A 150 -12.85 12.82 -9.49
CA THR A 150 -12.88 14.27 -9.42
C THR A 150 -14.23 14.74 -8.91
N THR A 151 -14.22 15.56 -7.88
CA THR A 151 -15.42 16.22 -7.35
C THR A 151 -15.19 17.72 -7.34
N ALA A 152 -16.20 18.49 -7.72
CA ALA A 152 -16.20 19.93 -7.57
C ALA A 152 -17.55 20.37 -6.99
N GLY A 153 -17.49 21.35 -6.11
CA GLY A 153 -18.68 21.84 -5.40
C GLY A 153 -18.67 23.35 -5.20
N LEU A 154 -19.84 23.88 -4.96
CA LEU A 154 -20.09 25.27 -4.62
C LEU A 154 -21.11 25.30 -3.48
N LEU A 155 -20.92 26.18 -2.49
CA LEU A 155 -21.83 26.33 -1.34
C LEU A 155 -22.10 25.00 -0.59
N GLY A 156 -21.11 24.09 -0.57
CA GLY A 156 -21.26 22.78 0.07
C GLY A 156 -22.05 21.74 -0.75
N ILE A 157 -22.49 22.09 -1.97
CA ILE A 157 -23.20 21.18 -2.88
C ILE A 157 -22.21 20.65 -3.93
N ASN A 158 -22.08 19.32 -4.05
CA ASN A 158 -21.28 18.72 -5.10
C ASN A 158 -21.98 18.82 -6.45
N LEU A 159 -21.46 19.67 -7.34
CA LEU A 159 -22.02 19.89 -8.68
C LEU A 159 -21.41 18.96 -9.72
N LEU A 160 -20.19 18.48 -9.50
CA LEU A 160 -19.48 17.54 -10.34
C LEU A 160 -19.01 16.34 -9.51
N ASN A 161 -19.29 15.15 -10.01
CA ASN A 161 -18.76 13.90 -9.45
C ASN A 161 -18.47 12.95 -10.62
N LYS A 162 -17.21 12.90 -11.05
CA LYS A 162 -16.77 12.07 -12.18
C LYS A 162 -15.68 11.09 -11.73
N THR A 163 -15.86 9.84 -12.07
CA THR A 163 -14.84 8.80 -11.88
C THR A 163 -14.37 8.34 -13.26
N MET A 164 -13.05 8.30 -13.46
CA MET A 164 -12.41 7.85 -14.69
C MET A 164 -11.43 6.73 -14.35
N ASP A 165 -11.42 5.69 -15.16
CA ASP A 165 -10.39 4.66 -15.08
C ASP A 165 -9.07 5.25 -15.57
N ALA A 166 -8.04 5.16 -14.75
CA ALA A 166 -6.70 5.64 -15.02
C ALA A 166 -5.66 4.50 -14.94
N THR A 167 -6.10 3.26 -14.95
CA THR A 167 -5.26 2.09 -14.67
C THR A 167 -4.08 1.96 -15.64
N ASP A 168 -4.28 2.29 -16.91
CA ASP A 168 -3.25 2.17 -17.95
C ASP A 168 -2.18 3.30 -17.90
N GLN A 169 -2.42 4.34 -17.10
CA GLN A 169 -1.45 5.41 -16.89
C GLN A 169 -0.39 5.04 -15.84
N PHE A 170 -0.62 3.97 -15.08
CA PHE A 170 0.25 3.53 -14.01
C PHE A 170 0.94 2.20 -14.33
N ASN A 171 2.15 2.06 -13.77
CA ASN A 171 2.86 0.78 -13.85
C ASN A 171 2.06 -0.28 -13.08
N ARG A 172 1.80 -1.41 -13.75
CA ARG A 172 1.06 -2.51 -13.16
C ARG A 172 1.83 -3.23 -12.06
N TRP A 173 3.16 -3.21 -12.14
CA TRP A 173 4.02 -3.86 -11.15
C TRP A 173 4.76 -2.81 -10.34
N ASP A 174 4.64 -2.91 -9.04
CA ASP A 174 5.34 -2.09 -8.06
C ASP A 174 6.19 -3.01 -7.18
N MET A 175 7.49 -2.70 -7.08
CA MET A 175 8.42 -3.41 -6.23
C MET A 175 8.87 -2.49 -5.11
N GLY A 176 9.04 -3.05 -3.92
CA GLY A 176 9.43 -2.29 -2.75
C GLY A 176 9.98 -3.17 -1.66
N VAL A 177 10.25 -2.53 -0.54
CA VAL A 177 10.54 -3.18 0.72
C VAL A 177 9.46 -2.81 1.73
N THR A 178 9.16 -3.74 2.60
CA THR A 178 8.21 -3.54 3.68
C THR A 178 8.84 -3.99 4.99
N GLY A 179 8.54 -3.29 6.07
CA GLY A 179 9.07 -3.63 7.38
C GLY A 179 8.18 -3.08 8.48
N GLY A 180 8.35 -3.63 9.67
CA GLY A 180 7.52 -3.20 10.78
C GLY A 180 7.77 -3.95 12.07
N ILE A 181 6.89 -3.67 12.99
CA ILE A 181 6.84 -4.32 14.31
C ILE A 181 5.48 -4.96 14.51
N GLY A 182 5.43 -5.99 15.32
CA GLY A 182 4.19 -6.67 15.68
C GLY A 182 4.22 -7.22 17.09
N TYR A 183 3.05 -7.56 17.56
CA TYR A 183 2.89 -8.24 18.83
C TYR A 183 1.96 -9.45 18.65
N GLN A 184 2.45 -10.64 18.96
CA GLN A 184 1.72 -11.89 18.88
C GLN A 184 1.24 -12.29 20.27
N PHE A 185 -0.06 -12.29 20.45
CA PHE A 185 -0.69 -12.77 21.69
C PHE A 185 -0.74 -14.31 21.71
N LYS A 186 -0.81 -14.89 22.91
CA LYS A 186 -0.88 -16.35 23.10
C LYS A 186 -2.18 -16.98 22.57
N ASN A 187 -3.24 -16.19 22.45
CA ASN A 187 -4.54 -16.62 21.93
C ASN A 187 -4.65 -16.61 20.39
N GLY A 188 -3.54 -16.40 19.68
CA GLY A 188 -3.51 -16.35 18.22
C GLY A 188 -3.70 -14.95 17.60
N VAL A 189 -4.24 -13.99 18.35
CA VAL A 189 -4.36 -12.59 17.89
C VAL A 189 -2.98 -11.97 17.70
N ASN A 190 -2.82 -11.16 16.67
CA ASN A 190 -1.63 -10.33 16.50
C ASN A 190 -1.98 -8.91 16.09
N LEU A 191 -1.15 -7.96 16.49
CA LEU A 191 -1.19 -6.57 16.09
C LEU A 191 0.08 -6.26 15.30
N SER A 192 -0.01 -5.35 14.33
CA SER A 192 1.16 -4.95 13.55
C SER A 192 1.08 -3.50 13.11
N ALA A 193 2.25 -2.86 13.07
CA ALA A 193 2.47 -1.58 12.42
C ALA A 193 3.54 -1.79 11.35
N VAL A 194 3.25 -1.41 10.13
CA VAL A 194 4.03 -1.74 8.92
C VAL A 194 4.24 -0.49 8.10
N TYR A 195 5.43 -0.35 7.54
CA TYR A 195 5.74 0.69 6.57
C TYR A 195 6.20 0.07 5.26
N ASP A 196 5.50 0.41 4.17
CA ASP A 196 5.85 0.04 2.82
C ASP A 196 6.63 1.17 2.16
N TYR A 197 7.75 0.82 1.53
CA TYR A 197 8.63 1.73 0.82
C TYR A 197 8.82 1.26 -0.62
N GLY A 198 8.08 1.87 -1.55
CA GLY A 198 8.15 1.55 -2.98
C GLY A 198 9.49 1.95 -3.58
N LEU A 199 10.02 1.12 -4.46
CA LEU A 199 11.27 1.33 -5.20
C LEU A 199 11.02 1.48 -6.70
N SER A 200 9.86 1.07 -7.19
CA SER A 200 9.46 1.22 -8.59
C SER A 200 8.74 2.55 -8.81
N LYS A 201 8.97 3.17 -9.97
CA LYS A 201 8.20 4.35 -10.39
C LYS A 201 6.76 3.95 -10.67
N VAL A 202 5.82 4.72 -10.15
CA VAL A 202 4.38 4.49 -10.34
C VAL A 202 3.88 4.88 -11.73
N ASP A 203 4.54 5.83 -12.41
CA ASP A 203 4.21 6.25 -13.77
C ASP A 203 4.64 5.21 -14.80
N ALA A 204 3.71 4.78 -15.66
CA ALA A 204 3.96 3.81 -16.73
C ALA A 204 5.01 4.31 -17.74
N ASN A 205 5.01 5.60 -18.04
CA ASN A 205 5.94 6.23 -18.99
C ASN A 205 7.28 6.62 -18.35
N LYS A 206 7.44 6.46 -17.03
CA LYS A 206 8.63 6.80 -16.25
C LYS A 206 9.08 8.26 -16.35
N ASN A 207 8.21 9.14 -16.82
CA ASN A 207 8.48 10.58 -16.97
C ASN A 207 8.52 11.31 -15.62
N VAL A 208 7.82 10.75 -14.62
CA VAL A 208 7.69 11.32 -13.28
C VAL A 208 8.31 10.37 -12.26
N ASN A 209 9.17 10.89 -11.39
CA ASN A 209 9.75 10.13 -10.29
C ASN A 209 8.78 10.14 -9.10
N GLY A 210 7.80 9.24 -9.13
CA GLY A 210 6.86 9.01 -8.04
C GLY A 210 6.95 7.57 -7.55
N TYR A 211 6.96 7.38 -6.24
CA TYR A 211 7.06 6.06 -5.60
C TYR A 211 5.97 5.93 -4.54
N ASN A 212 5.35 4.76 -4.45
CA ASN A 212 4.35 4.51 -3.42
C ASN A 212 4.98 4.40 -2.04
N THR A 213 4.30 4.93 -1.04
CA THR A 213 4.56 4.66 0.38
C THR A 213 3.25 4.37 1.08
N ALA A 214 3.28 3.53 2.12
CA ALA A 214 2.10 3.32 2.95
C ALA A 214 2.51 3.00 4.39
N PHE A 215 1.80 3.60 5.34
CA PHE A 215 1.82 3.17 6.73
C PHE A 215 0.55 2.36 7.00
N LYS A 216 0.69 1.16 7.54
CA LYS A 216 -0.41 0.23 7.79
C LYS A 216 -0.45 -0.18 9.26
N VAL A 217 -1.64 -0.20 9.83
CA VAL A 217 -1.88 -0.76 11.17
C VAL A 217 -2.94 -1.84 11.05
N GLY A 218 -2.66 -3.01 11.58
CA GLY A 218 -3.55 -4.14 11.42
C GLY A 218 -3.66 -5.06 12.61
N ILE A 219 -4.77 -5.75 12.63
CA ILE A 219 -5.04 -6.87 13.52
C ILE A 219 -5.13 -8.15 12.69
N GLY A 220 -4.57 -9.23 13.19
CA GLY A 220 -4.62 -10.53 12.56
C GLY A 220 -4.94 -11.64 13.56
N PHE A 221 -5.19 -12.82 13.00
CA PHE A 221 -5.40 -14.03 13.77
C PHE A 221 -4.63 -15.17 13.09
N ARG A 222 -3.83 -15.87 13.88
CA ARG A 222 -3.05 -17.05 13.48
C ARG A 222 -3.68 -18.29 14.05
N PHE A 223 -3.90 -19.29 13.24
CA PHE A 223 -4.52 -20.58 13.55
C PHE A 223 -3.65 -21.76 13.12
#